data_f99bce83654b0845a65b2209d9e66c9b
#
_entry.id   f99bce83654b0845a65b2209d9e66c9b
#
_cell.length_a   1.000
_cell.length_b   1.000
_cell.length_c   1.000
_cell.angle_alpha   90.00
_cell.angle_beta   90.00
_cell.angle_gamma   90.00
#
_symmetry.space_group_name_H-M   'P 1'
#
loop_
_entity.id
_entity.type
_entity.pdbx_description
1 polymer ?
#
loop_
_entity_poly.entity_id
_entity_poly.type
_entity_poly.pdbx_seq_one_letter_code
_entity_poly.pdbx_strand_id
1 'polypeptide(L)'
;YFSILNSLRAWNFFDIHSSITTSCNVGGFGIDGPLSTALGAAIACPDKTTFIVTGDLAFFYDLNVLGNRHMDNNMRILLINNGCGTEFRNYDHPASYWGEEANLYMAAGGHFGKQSRKLVKDFVENLGFEYLSASSKEDFMEVYPKWIVTTSDKPIMLEVFTNSADESVALDRFRNIVPPPKGQQIKEQIKITVKELVGNDILTQVKKIIKK
;
A
#
# COMPACT_ATOMS: atom_id res chain seq x y z
N TYR A 1 -0.48 -12.32 2.34
CA TYR A 1 -1.56 -11.62 1.66
C TYR A 1 -1.17 -10.18 1.36
N PHE A 2 -1.50 -9.64 0.21
CA PHE A 2 -1.19 -8.26 -0.14
C PHE A 2 -2.47 -7.47 -0.43
N SER A 3 -2.59 -6.30 0.17
CA SER A 3 -3.58 -5.32 -0.28
C SER A 3 -3.23 -4.84 -1.69
N ILE A 4 -4.24 -4.54 -2.49
CA ILE A 4 -4.05 -4.06 -3.86
C ILE A 4 -3.30 -2.71 -3.91
N LEU A 5 -2.96 -2.27 -5.10
CA LEU A 5 -2.29 -1.02 -5.41
C LEU A 5 -0.83 -1.01 -4.93
N ASN A 6 -0.40 0.00 -4.20
CA ASN A 6 1.02 0.19 -3.89
C ASN A 6 1.62 -0.94 -3.06
N SER A 7 0.86 -1.55 -2.14
CA SER A 7 1.36 -2.70 -1.37
C SER A 7 1.72 -3.87 -2.30
N LEU A 8 0.81 -4.27 -3.18
CA LEU A 8 1.07 -5.35 -4.15
C LEU A 8 2.17 -4.95 -5.16
N ARG A 9 2.15 -3.72 -5.67
CA ARG A 9 3.13 -3.25 -6.66
C ARG A 9 4.55 -3.26 -6.12
N ALA A 10 4.75 -2.81 -4.89
CA ALA A 10 6.08 -2.81 -4.27
C ALA A 10 6.63 -4.23 -4.11
N TRP A 11 5.80 -5.18 -3.73
CA TRP A 11 6.23 -6.56 -3.54
C TRP A 11 6.42 -7.33 -4.85
N ASN A 12 5.77 -6.93 -5.95
CA ASN A 12 5.98 -7.53 -7.27
C ASN A 12 7.39 -7.30 -7.85
N PHE A 13 8.21 -6.45 -7.22
CA PHE A 13 9.62 -6.30 -7.60
C PHE A 13 10.54 -7.36 -7.01
N PHE A 14 10.04 -8.21 -6.11
CA PHE A 14 10.84 -9.19 -5.40
C PHE A 14 10.29 -10.60 -5.62
N ASP A 15 11.20 -11.55 -5.79
CA ASP A 15 10.84 -12.96 -5.85
C ASP A 15 10.40 -13.46 -4.47
N ILE A 16 9.32 -14.22 -4.47
CA ILE A 16 8.80 -14.87 -3.27
C ILE A 16 9.15 -16.34 -3.33
N HIS A 17 9.67 -16.90 -2.24
CA HIS A 17 10.05 -18.30 -2.19
C HIS A 17 8.86 -19.21 -2.53
N SER A 18 9.10 -20.27 -3.32
CA SER A 18 8.07 -21.16 -3.86
C SER A 18 7.23 -21.90 -2.79
N SER A 19 7.74 -22.02 -1.56
CA SER A 19 6.97 -22.59 -0.43
C SER A 19 5.92 -21.66 0.17
N ILE A 20 5.94 -20.38 -0.22
CA ILE A 20 5.00 -19.36 0.31
C ILE A 20 3.82 -19.24 -0.64
N THR A 21 2.62 -19.41 -0.11
CA THR A 21 1.38 -19.15 -0.85
C THR A 21 1.05 -17.66 -0.76
N THR A 22 0.77 -17.02 -1.89
CA THR A 22 0.44 -15.59 -1.94
C THR A 22 -0.93 -15.35 -2.55
N SER A 23 -1.61 -14.30 -2.10
CA SER A 23 -2.93 -13.88 -2.58
C SER A 23 -3.11 -12.37 -2.51
N CYS A 24 -4.00 -11.85 -3.35
CA CYS A 24 -4.41 -10.45 -3.35
C CYS A 24 -5.83 -10.31 -3.90
N ASN A 25 -6.61 -9.34 -3.42
CA ASN A 25 -7.96 -9.01 -3.88
C ASN A 25 -7.96 -8.18 -5.18
N VAL A 26 -7.38 -8.69 -6.26
CA VAL A 26 -7.32 -7.94 -7.52
C VAL A 26 -8.61 -7.96 -8.34
N GLY A 27 -9.45 -8.98 -8.18
CA GLY A 27 -10.65 -9.19 -9.00
C GLY A 27 -11.71 -8.10 -8.82
N GLY A 28 -11.97 -7.67 -7.59
CA GLY A 28 -12.91 -6.61 -7.27
C GLY A 28 -12.30 -5.21 -7.26
N PHE A 29 -11.00 -5.12 -7.31
CA PHE A 29 -10.21 -3.87 -7.23
C PHE A 29 -10.56 -2.98 -6.03
N GLY A 30 -11.11 -3.59 -4.95
CA GLY A 30 -11.52 -2.91 -3.73
C GLY A 30 -10.41 -2.86 -2.68
N ILE A 31 -10.41 -1.79 -1.90
CA ILE A 31 -9.52 -1.61 -0.75
C ILE A 31 -10.22 -1.92 0.58
N ASP A 32 -11.47 -2.33 0.52
CA ASP A 32 -12.42 -2.43 1.64
C ASP A 32 -12.56 -3.85 2.23
N GLY A 33 -11.65 -4.76 1.98
CA GLY A 33 -11.76 -6.13 2.50
C GLY A 33 -10.45 -6.93 2.60
N PRO A 34 -9.26 -6.31 2.50
CA PRO A 34 -8.01 -7.06 2.51
C PRO A 34 -7.72 -7.76 3.85
N LEU A 35 -8.00 -7.09 4.98
CA LEU A 35 -7.80 -7.65 6.32
C LEU A 35 -8.78 -8.79 6.59
N SER A 36 -10.06 -8.60 6.23
CA SER A 36 -11.11 -9.61 6.36
C SER A 36 -10.78 -10.87 5.55
N THR A 37 -10.26 -10.71 4.33
CA THR A 37 -9.84 -11.82 3.49
C THR A 37 -8.62 -12.52 4.06
N ALA A 38 -7.63 -11.79 4.57
CA ALA A 38 -6.45 -12.36 5.22
C ALA A 38 -6.83 -13.14 6.50
N LEU A 39 -7.76 -12.61 7.30
CA LEU A 39 -8.29 -13.33 8.46
C LEU A 39 -8.99 -14.62 8.02
N GLY A 40 -9.81 -14.59 6.97
CA GLY A 40 -10.45 -15.79 6.42
C GLY A 40 -9.42 -16.85 6.00
N ALA A 41 -8.31 -16.44 5.40
CA ALA A 41 -7.20 -17.33 5.04
C ALA A 41 -6.50 -17.92 6.29
N ALA A 42 -6.29 -17.10 7.33
CA ALA A 42 -5.70 -17.53 8.59
C ALA A 42 -6.57 -18.58 9.31
N ILE A 43 -7.90 -18.39 9.31
CA ILE A 43 -8.86 -19.34 9.87
C ILE A 43 -8.86 -20.66 9.07
N ALA A 44 -8.78 -20.58 7.74
CA ALA A 44 -8.77 -21.74 6.87
C ALA A 44 -7.46 -22.56 6.95
N CYS A 45 -6.37 -21.94 7.39
CA CYS A 45 -5.05 -22.55 7.50
C CYS A 45 -4.42 -22.25 8.87
N PRO A 46 -4.97 -22.78 9.98
CA PRO A 46 -4.54 -22.42 11.33
C PRO A 46 -3.07 -22.80 11.63
N ASP A 47 -2.56 -23.81 10.94
CA ASP A 47 -1.17 -24.28 11.10
C ASP A 47 -0.14 -23.39 10.36
N LYS A 48 -0.61 -22.35 9.65
CA LYS A 48 0.26 -21.42 8.91
C LYS A 48 0.22 -20.04 9.54
N THR A 49 1.37 -19.39 9.57
CA THR A 49 1.42 -17.95 9.87
C THR A 49 0.95 -17.17 8.64
N THR A 50 -0.06 -16.34 8.82
CA THR A 50 -0.61 -15.49 7.77
C THR A 50 -0.05 -14.09 7.91
N PHE A 51 0.71 -13.66 6.91
CA PHE A 51 1.23 -12.31 6.80
C PHE A 51 0.33 -11.49 5.88
N ILE A 52 -0.03 -10.27 6.29
CA ILE A 52 -0.67 -9.29 5.43
C ILE A 52 0.14 -8.00 5.37
N VAL A 53 0.33 -7.49 4.16
CA VAL A 53 0.91 -6.16 3.89
C VAL A 53 -0.21 -5.26 3.39
N THR A 54 -0.45 -4.16 4.09
CA THR A 54 -1.54 -3.23 3.77
C THR A 54 -1.13 -1.78 3.96
N GLY A 55 -1.69 -0.88 3.15
CA GLY A 55 -1.60 0.55 3.37
C GLY A 55 -2.67 1.03 4.37
N ASP A 56 -2.45 2.19 4.94
CA ASP A 56 -3.33 2.79 5.96
C ASP A 56 -4.76 3.04 5.44
N LEU A 57 -4.94 3.52 4.22
CA LEU A 57 -6.28 3.74 3.67
C LEU A 57 -7.08 2.43 3.65
N ALA A 58 -6.52 1.35 3.10
CA ALA A 58 -7.17 0.04 3.07
C ALA A 58 -7.37 -0.53 4.48
N PHE A 59 -6.41 -0.32 5.37
CA PHE A 59 -6.48 -0.74 6.77
C PHE A 59 -7.68 -0.13 7.49
N PHE A 60 -7.88 1.19 7.38
CA PHE A 60 -8.97 1.87 8.06
C PHE A 60 -10.35 1.55 7.47
N TYR A 61 -10.43 1.20 6.18
CA TYR A 61 -11.68 0.71 5.58
C TYR A 61 -12.15 -0.62 6.19
N ASP A 62 -11.21 -1.48 6.60
CA ASP A 62 -11.50 -2.84 7.10
C ASP A 62 -11.09 -3.02 8.58
N LEU A 63 -10.90 -1.91 9.30
CA LEU A 63 -10.40 -1.87 10.68
C LEU A 63 -11.20 -2.75 11.63
N ASN A 64 -12.51 -2.81 11.45
CA ASN A 64 -13.42 -3.51 12.37
C ASN A 64 -13.13 -5.02 12.48
N VAL A 65 -12.49 -5.61 11.47
CA VAL A 65 -12.15 -7.04 11.49
C VAL A 65 -11.13 -7.40 12.57
N LEU A 66 -10.33 -6.45 13.03
CA LEU A 66 -9.33 -6.68 14.08
C LEU A 66 -9.96 -7.09 15.43
N GLY A 67 -11.20 -6.67 15.67
CA GLY A 67 -12.00 -7.11 16.82
C GLY A 67 -12.75 -8.43 16.62
N ASN A 68 -12.52 -9.16 15.54
CA ASN A 68 -13.18 -10.42 15.28
C ASN A 68 -12.73 -11.50 16.27
N ARG A 69 -13.68 -12.27 16.81
CA ARG A 69 -13.42 -13.34 17.78
C ARG A 69 -12.48 -14.47 17.30
N HIS A 70 -12.25 -14.54 15.99
CA HIS A 70 -11.36 -15.52 15.36
C HIS A 70 -9.98 -14.96 15.04
N MET A 71 -9.71 -13.71 15.44
CA MET A 71 -8.36 -13.14 15.35
C MET A 71 -7.44 -13.89 16.30
N ASP A 72 -6.36 -14.48 15.80
CA ASP A 72 -5.52 -15.37 16.58
C ASP A 72 -4.02 -15.06 16.36
N ASN A 73 -3.21 -15.75 17.11
CA ASN A 73 -1.76 -15.58 17.21
C ASN A 73 -0.98 -15.90 15.92
N ASN A 74 -1.63 -16.50 14.92
CA ASN A 74 -1.05 -16.78 13.61
C ASN A 74 -1.11 -15.58 12.61
N MET A 75 -1.66 -14.43 13.02
CA MET A 75 -1.74 -13.23 12.20
C MET A 75 -0.55 -12.29 12.41
N ARG A 76 0.02 -11.81 11.30
CA ARG A 76 1.10 -10.83 11.24
C ARG A 76 0.72 -9.72 10.27
N ILE A 77 0.50 -8.53 10.78
CA ILE A 77 0.06 -7.39 9.97
C ILE A 77 1.21 -6.40 9.83
N LEU A 78 1.59 -6.10 8.59
CA LEU A 78 2.48 -4.99 8.25
C LEU A 78 1.63 -3.87 7.69
N LEU A 79 1.51 -2.80 8.46
CA LEU A 79 0.81 -1.59 8.09
C LEU A 79 1.80 -0.52 7.62
N ILE A 80 1.68 -0.09 6.38
CA ILE A 80 2.41 1.06 5.83
C ILE A 80 1.52 2.29 6.02
N ASN A 81 1.92 3.16 6.94
CA ASN A 81 1.16 4.36 7.29
C ASN A 81 1.87 5.61 6.77
N ASN A 82 1.39 6.13 5.65
CA ASN A 82 1.84 7.38 5.06
C ASN A 82 0.81 8.53 5.21
N GLY A 83 -0.32 8.27 5.87
CA GLY A 83 -1.39 9.24 6.15
C GLY A 83 -2.29 9.57 4.97
N CYS A 84 -2.14 8.89 3.83
CA CYS A 84 -2.95 9.19 2.63
C CYS A 84 -3.03 8.02 1.66
N GLY A 85 -3.91 8.13 0.66
CA GLY A 85 -3.96 7.21 -0.48
C GLY A 85 -2.86 7.54 -1.50
N THR A 86 -1.65 7.05 -1.32
CA THR A 86 -0.48 7.34 -2.17
C THR A 86 -0.71 7.00 -3.64
N GLU A 87 -1.54 6.01 -3.96
CA GLU A 87 -1.93 5.68 -5.34
C GLU A 87 -2.40 6.91 -6.13
N PHE A 88 -3.19 7.76 -5.49
CA PHE A 88 -3.78 8.94 -6.12
C PHE A 88 -2.77 10.07 -6.37
N ARG A 89 -1.58 9.95 -5.80
CA ARG A 89 -0.45 10.89 -5.98
C ARG A 89 0.62 10.35 -6.91
N ASN A 90 0.48 9.10 -7.37
CA ASN A 90 1.39 8.51 -8.33
C ASN A 90 1.31 9.27 -9.66
N TYR A 91 2.43 9.40 -10.30
CA TYR A 91 2.72 10.23 -11.49
C TYR A 91 1.75 10.03 -12.66
N ASP A 92 1.18 8.85 -12.83
CA ASP A 92 0.26 8.54 -13.95
C ASP A 92 -1.23 8.58 -13.53
N HIS A 93 -1.53 8.86 -12.26
CA HIS A 93 -2.92 8.88 -11.81
C HIS A 93 -3.58 10.23 -12.10
N PRO A 94 -4.81 10.28 -12.65
CA PRO A 94 -5.51 11.54 -12.95
C PRO A 94 -5.64 12.49 -11.75
N ALA A 95 -5.81 11.94 -10.53
CA ALA A 95 -5.93 12.74 -9.32
C ALA A 95 -4.61 13.38 -8.87
N SER A 96 -3.47 12.97 -9.41
CA SER A 96 -2.16 13.59 -9.11
C SER A 96 -2.11 15.07 -9.53
N TYR A 97 -2.98 15.47 -10.47
CA TYR A 97 -3.15 16.87 -10.88
C TYR A 97 -3.51 17.80 -9.70
N TRP A 98 -4.27 17.30 -8.73
CA TRP A 98 -4.72 18.07 -7.57
C TRP A 98 -3.68 18.20 -6.46
N GLY A 99 -2.55 17.51 -6.57
CA GLY A 99 -1.47 17.57 -5.60
C GLY A 99 -1.96 17.27 -4.17
N GLU A 100 -1.61 18.13 -3.23
CA GLU A 100 -1.99 17.95 -1.82
C GLU A 100 -3.48 18.17 -1.53
N GLU A 101 -4.18 18.91 -2.37
CA GLU A 101 -5.63 19.12 -2.22
C GLU A 101 -6.41 17.80 -2.33
N ALA A 102 -5.89 16.82 -3.07
CA ALA A 102 -6.48 15.49 -3.14
C ALA A 102 -6.56 14.79 -1.78
N ASN A 103 -5.70 15.12 -0.83
CA ASN A 103 -5.68 14.50 0.50
C ASN A 103 -6.97 14.76 1.29
N LEU A 104 -7.67 15.86 1.04
CA LEU A 104 -8.96 16.15 1.67
C LEU A 104 -10.01 15.06 1.38
N TYR A 105 -9.87 14.39 0.23
CA TYR A 105 -10.82 13.39 -0.25
C TYR A 105 -10.28 11.96 -0.19
N MET A 106 -8.96 11.80 -0.06
CA MET A 106 -8.24 10.53 -0.22
C MET A 106 -7.31 10.26 0.97
N ALA A 107 -7.55 10.94 2.09
CA ALA A 107 -6.81 10.72 3.32
C ALA A 107 -7.18 9.38 3.95
N ALA A 108 -6.22 8.83 4.67
CA ALA A 108 -6.43 7.63 5.46
C ALA A 108 -6.88 7.97 6.88
N GLY A 109 -7.51 7.00 7.53
CA GLY A 109 -7.79 7.04 8.94
C GLY A 109 -8.79 8.08 9.42
N GLY A 110 -9.58 8.68 8.53
CA GLY A 110 -10.51 9.76 8.91
C GLY A 110 -9.81 10.99 9.51
N HIS A 111 -8.51 11.14 9.30
CA HIS A 111 -7.65 12.17 9.87
C HIS A 111 -7.22 13.25 8.88
N PHE A 112 -7.79 13.29 7.70
CA PHE A 112 -7.42 14.27 6.66
C PHE A 112 -5.91 14.28 6.36
N GLY A 113 -5.32 13.09 6.21
CA GLY A 113 -3.90 12.91 5.93
C GLY A 113 -2.97 13.03 7.14
N LYS A 114 -3.50 13.12 8.35
CA LYS A 114 -2.67 13.17 9.56
C LYS A 114 -2.31 11.76 10.03
N GLN A 115 -1.01 11.51 10.17
CA GLN A 115 -0.51 10.31 10.81
C GLN A 115 -0.60 10.46 12.33
N SER A 116 -1.30 9.54 13.00
CA SER A 116 -1.34 9.46 14.46
C SER A 116 -0.46 8.33 14.96
N ARG A 117 0.51 8.63 15.82
CA ARG A 117 1.38 7.64 16.47
C ARG A 117 0.67 6.79 17.52
N LYS A 118 -0.55 7.17 17.88
CA LYS A 118 -1.32 6.51 18.96
C LYS A 118 -2.53 5.75 18.46
N LEU A 119 -3.16 6.21 17.37
CA LEU A 119 -4.46 5.69 16.96
C LEU A 119 -4.45 4.17 16.76
N VAL A 120 -3.57 3.68 15.89
CA VAL A 120 -3.48 2.23 15.61
C VAL A 120 -2.95 1.51 16.84
N LYS A 121 -1.90 2.04 17.47
CA LYS A 121 -1.32 1.46 18.68
C LYS A 121 -2.37 1.21 19.75
N ASP A 122 -3.04 2.26 20.20
CA ASP A 122 -4.00 2.18 21.30
C ASP A 122 -5.18 1.25 20.93
N PHE A 123 -5.61 1.28 19.68
CA PHE A 123 -6.68 0.41 19.20
C PHE A 123 -6.31 -1.08 19.24
N VAL A 124 -5.15 -1.45 18.66
CA VAL A 124 -4.77 -2.86 18.55
C VAL A 124 -4.28 -3.44 19.88
N GLU A 125 -3.61 -2.65 20.72
CA GLU A 125 -3.21 -3.08 22.07
C GLU A 125 -4.43 -3.39 22.93
N ASN A 126 -5.50 -2.59 22.86
CA ASN A 126 -6.75 -2.87 23.54
C ASN A 126 -7.48 -4.10 23.02
N LEU A 127 -7.21 -4.53 21.78
CA LEU A 127 -7.70 -5.79 21.20
C LEU A 127 -6.77 -6.99 21.50
N GLY A 128 -5.67 -6.78 22.22
CA GLY A 128 -4.76 -7.86 22.63
C GLY A 128 -3.61 -8.15 21.66
N PHE A 129 -3.38 -7.32 20.66
CA PHE A 129 -2.22 -7.45 19.77
C PHE A 129 -0.91 -7.08 20.48
N GLU A 130 0.19 -7.68 20.03
CA GLU A 130 1.51 -7.10 20.21
C GLU A 130 1.71 -6.00 19.16
N TYR A 131 2.06 -4.80 19.59
CA TYR A 131 2.29 -3.67 18.70
C TYR A 131 3.78 -3.32 18.60
N LEU A 132 4.26 -3.22 17.37
CA LEU A 132 5.60 -2.78 16.99
C LEU A 132 5.48 -1.57 16.06
N SER A 133 6.47 -0.68 16.07
CA SER A 133 6.50 0.44 15.11
C SER A 133 7.90 0.79 14.66
N ALA A 134 8.01 1.34 13.45
CA ALA A 134 9.24 1.84 12.87
C ALA A 134 8.98 3.15 12.12
N SER A 135 9.96 4.06 12.13
CA SER A 135 9.92 5.35 11.42
C SER A 135 11.18 5.61 10.62
N SER A 136 12.16 4.75 10.75
CA SER A 136 13.43 4.74 10.01
C SER A 136 13.76 3.33 9.57
N LYS A 137 14.74 3.20 8.68
CA LYS A 137 15.27 1.89 8.29
C LYS A 137 15.90 1.17 9.47
N GLU A 138 16.58 1.90 10.32
CA GLU A 138 17.24 1.41 11.52
C GLU A 138 16.22 0.83 12.50
N ASP A 139 15.15 1.60 12.82
CA ASP A 139 14.03 1.12 13.65
C ASP A 139 13.42 -0.15 13.06
N PHE A 140 13.18 -0.16 11.74
CA PHE A 140 12.60 -1.32 11.07
C PHE A 140 13.48 -2.56 11.22
N MET A 141 14.78 -2.44 11.01
CA MET A 141 15.73 -3.56 11.15
C MET A 141 15.81 -4.08 12.58
N GLU A 142 15.56 -3.24 13.58
CA GLU A 142 15.50 -3.64 14.98
C GLU A 142 14.22 -4.43 15.32
N VAL A 143 13.07 -3.98 14.83
CA VAL A 143 11.76 -4.57 15.19
C VAL A 143 11.32 -5.69 14.26
N TYR A 144 11.75 -5.67 12.99
CA TYR A 144 11.39 -6.66 11.98
C TYR A 144 11.59 -8.12 12.43
N PRO A 145 12.70 -8.51 13.10
CA PRO A 145 12.88 -9.89 13.55
C PRO A 145 11.78 -10.37 14.51
N LYS A 146 11.20 -9.46 15.31
CA LYS A 146 10.08 -9.77 16.22
C LYS A 146 8.77 -9.97 15.47
N TRP A 147 8.58 -9.24 14.37
CA TRP A 147 7.37 -9.34 13.57
C TRP A 147 7.29 -10.63 12.75
N ILE A 148 8.44 -11.11 12.22
CA ILE A 148 8.46 -12.31 11.37
C ILE A 148 8.46 -13.63 12.14
N VAL A 149 8.49 -13.61 13.49
CA VAL A 149 8.47 -14.86 14.27
C VAL A 149 7.22 -15.67 13.96
N THR A 150 7.38 -16.97 13.79
CA THR A 150 6.26 -17.89 13.52
C THR A 150 5.50 -18.29 14.77
N THR A 151 6.13 -18.20 15.94
CA THR A 151 5.54 -18.54 17.23
C THR A 151 5.33 -17.26 18.05
N SER A 152 4.11 -17.01 18.45
CA SER A 152 3.71 -15.90 19.32
C SER A 152 2.42 -16.27 20.04
N ASP A 153 2.20 -15.71 21.21
CA ASP A 153 0.95 -15.90 21.96
C ASP A 153 -0.15 -14.91 21.52
N LYS A 154 0.20 -13.97 20.64
CA LYS A 154 -0.69 -12.88 20.20
C LYS A 154 -0.54 -12.64 18.71
N PRO A 155 -1.55 -12.08 18.04
CA PRO A 155 -1.35 -11.47 16.73
C PRO A 155 -0.39 -10.28 16.85
N ILE A 156 0.43 -10.05 15.82
CA ILE A 156 1.45 -8.98 15.84
C ILE A 156 1.14 -7.96 14.76
N MET A 157 1.10 -6.68 15.15
CA MET A 157 1.01 -5.51 14.28
C MET A 157 2.35 -4.80 14.22
N LEU A 158 2.92 -4.64 13.03
CA LEU A 158 4.04 -3.74 12.77
C LEU A 158 3.55 -2.56 11.93
N GLU A 159 3.54 -1.38 12.53
CA GLU A 159 3.20 -0.13 11.85
C GLU A 159 4.47 0.60 11.44
N VAL A 160 4.62 0.83 10.13
CA VAL A 160 5.76 1.54 9.55
C VAL A 160 5.30 2.90 9.05
N PHE A 161 5.82 3.96 9.64
CA PHE A 161 5.50 5.32 9.25
C PHE A 161 6.41 5.77 8.11
N THR A 162 5.81 6.08 6.99
CA THR A 162 6.48 6.48 5.76
C THR A 162 5.99 7.84 5.27
N ASN A 163 6.59 8.31 4.18
CA ASN A 163 6.16 9.53 3.50
C ASN A 163 5.69 9.21 2.08
N SER A 164 4.50 9.65 1.73
CA SER A 164 3.88 9.30 0.44
C SER A 164 4.65 9.86 -0.77
N ALA A 165 5.33 10.99 -0.64
CA ALA A 165 6.16 11.53 -1.73
C ALA A 165 7.40 10.67 -1.96
N ASP A 166 8.08 10.26 -0.87
CA ASP A 166 9.25 9.39 -0.94
C ASP A 166 8.89 8.01 -1.49
N GLU A 167 7.74 7.45 -1.10
CA GLU A 167 7.23 6.19 -1.66
C GLU A 167 6.99 6.30 -3.17
N SER A 168 6.37 7.38 -3.62
CA SER A 168 6.11 7.60 -5.05
C SER A 168 7.41 7.70 -5.85
N VAL A 169 8.42 8.41 -5.32
CA VAL A 169 9.75 8.50 -5.93
C VAL A 169 10.45 7.14 -5.94
N ALA A 170 10.37 6.39 -4.84
CA ALA A 170 10.98 5.07 -4.76
C ALA A 170 10.35 4.10 -5.77
N LEU A 171 9.02 4.09 -5.86
CA LEU A 171 8.28 3.26 -6.80
C LEU A 171 8.63 3.61 -8.25
N ASP A 172 8.72 4.90 -8.58
CA ASP A 172 9.12 5.35 -9.91
C ASP A 172 10.55 4.91 -10.26
N ARG A 173 11.49 5.04 -9.33
CA ARG A 173 12.87 4.57 -9.53
C ARG A 173 12.93 3.07 -9.79
N PHE A 174 12.21 2.25 -9.02
CA PHE A 174 12.14 0.81 -9.23
C PHE A 174 11.58 0.44 -10.61
N ARG A 175 10.52 1.10 -11.04
CA ARG A 175 9.92 0.86 -12.36
C ARG A 175 10.86 1.21 -13.51
N ASN A 176 11.76 2.16 -13.32
CA ASN A 176 12.68 2.67 -14.33
C ASN A 176 14.12 2.15 -14.19
N ILE A 177 14.38 1.18 -13.30
CA ILE A 177 15.71 0.55 -13.15
C ILE A 177 16.15 -0.08 -14.48
N VAL A 178 15.23 -0.74 -15.17
CA VAL A 178 15.48 -1.25 -16.52
C VAL A 178 14.90 -0.26 -17.51
N PRO A 179 15.74 0.40 -18.35
CA PRO A 179 15.22 1.35 -19.31
C PRO A 179 14.28 0.67 -20.29
N PRO A 180 13.15 1.31 -20.63
CA PRO A 180 12.19 0.76 -21.55
C PRO A 180 12.82 0.50 -22.93
N PRO A 181 12.33 -0.46 -23.72
CA PRO A 181 12.83 -0.74 -25.07
C PRO A 181 12.86 0.53 -25.91
N LYS A 182 13.88 0.66 -26.78
CA LYS A 182 14.12 1.87 -27.60
C LYS A 182 12.86 2.45 -28.27
N GLY A 183 11.95 1.58 -28.74
CA GLY A 183 10.68 2.02 -29.33
C GLY A 183 9.70 2.70 -28.36
N GLN A 184 9.72 2.35 -27.07
CA GLN A 184 8.94 3.04 -26.03
C GLN A 184 9.60 4.34 -25.59
N GLN A 185 10.92 4.39 -25.52
CA GLN A 185 11.67 5.61 -25.22
C GLN A 185 11.37 6.70 -26.25
N ILE A 186 11.35 6.36 -27.53
CA ILE A 186 11.02 7.30 -28.61
C ILE A 186 9.56 7.78 -28.46
N LYS A 187 8.61 6.90 -28.18
CA LYS A 187 7.21 7.28 -27.96
C LYS A 187 7.01 8.21 -26.77
N GLU A 188 7.75 7.99 -25.69
CA GLU A 188 7.68 8.85 -24.51
C GLU A 188 8.35 10.19 -24.76
N GLN A 189 9.48 10.20 -25.43
CA GLN A 189 10.15 11.44 -25.81
C GLN A 189 9.28 12.29 -26.74
N ILE A 190 8.62 11.68 -27.72
CA ILE A 190 7.64 12.36 -28.59
C ILE A 190 6.47 12.92 -27.76
N LYS A 191 5.94 12.18 -26.78
CA LYS A 191 4.88 12.65 -25.90
C LYS A 191 5.31 13.87 -25.08
N ILE A 192 6.52 13.84 -24.51
CA ILE A 192 7.07 14.94 -23.73
C ILE A 192 7.24 16.17 -24.62
N THR A 193 7.88 16.03 -25.79
CA THR A 193 8.10 17.12 -26.74
C THR A 193 6.77 17.71 -27.23
N VAL A 194 5.79 16.89 -27.53
CA VAL A 194 4.45 17.35 -27.93
C VAL A 194 3.74 18.07 -26.77
N LYS A 195 3.91 17.60 -25.53
CA LYS A 195 3.35 18.23 -24.34
C LYS A 195 3.96 19.59 -24.06
N GLU A 196 5.27 19.74 -24.28
CA GLU A 196 6.00 21.01 -24.14
C GLU A 196 5.65 22.01 -25.23
N LEU A 197 5.48 21.56 -26.46
CA LEU A 197 5.18 22.41 -27.63
C LEU A 197 3.72 22.87 -27.71
N VAL A 198 2.79 22.04 -27.25
CA VAL A 198 1.34 22.22 -27.53
C VAL A 198 0.55 22.61 -26.28
N GLY A 199 1.15 22.49 -25.08
CA GLY A 199 0.45 22.74 -23.82
C GLY A 199 -0.61 21.68 -23.47
N ASN A 200 -0.92 21.55 -22.18
CA ASN A 200 -1.85 20.51 -21.68
C ASN A 200 -3.30 20.66 -22.21
N ASP A 201 -3.74 21.86 -22.52
CA ASP A 201 -5.11 22.15 -22.91
C ASP A 201 -5.46 21.64 -24.33
N ILE A 202 -4.51 21.75 -25.26
CA ILE A 202 -4.73 21.28 -26.64
C ILE A 202 -4.67 19.77 -26.72
N LEU A 203 -3.80 19.11 -25.95
CA LEU A 203 -3.75 17.64 -25.87
C LEU A 203 -5.06 17.04 -25.34
N THR A 204 -5.72 17.73 -24.43
CA THR A 204 -7.03 17.30 -23.89
C THR A 204 -8.14 17.45 -24.92
N GLN A 205 -8.09 18.49 -25.74
CA GLN A 205 -9.03 18.69 -26.85
C GLN A 205 -8.82 17.67 -27.98
N VAL A 206 -7.58 17.39 -28.37
CA VAL A 206 -7.26 16.37 -29.39
C VAL A 206 -7.69 14.97 -28.94
N LYS A 207 -7.47 14.61 -27.68
CA LYS A 207 -7.96 13.33 -27.13
C LYS A 207 -9.49 13.21 -27.15
N LYS A 208 -10.23 14.30 -27.00
CA LYS A 208 -11.70 14.32 -27.13
C LYS A 208 -12.16 14.15 -28.57
N ILE A 209 -11.40 14.59 -29.55
CA ILE A 209 -11.71 14.46 -30.97
C ILE A 209 -11.42 13.06 -31.48
N ILE A 210 -10.34 12.42 -31.04
CA ILE A 210 -9.96 11.06 -31.48
C ILE A 210 -10.82 9.96 -30.82
N LYS A 211 -11.53 10.26 -29.75
CA LYS A 211 -12.46 9.31 -29.07
C LYS A 211 -13.91 9.38 -29.59
N LYS A 212 -14.17 10.20 -30.59
CA LYS A 212 -15.42 10.18 -31.37
C LYS A 212 -15.22 9.40 -32.67
#